data_2db2c1e91451d10fe20071eb0ee96cca
#
_entry.id   2db2c1e91451d10fe20071eb0ee96cca
#
_cell.length_a   1.000
_cell.length_b   1.000
_cell.length_c   1.000
_cell.angle_alpha   90.00
_cell.angle_beta   90.00
_cell.angle_gamma   90.00
#
_symmetry.space_group_name_H-M   'P 1'
#
loop_
_entity.id
_entity.type
_entity.pdbx_description
1 polymer ?
#
loop_
_entity_poly.entity_id
_entity_poly.type
_entity_poly.pdbx_seq_one_letter_code
_entity_poly.pdbx_strand_id
1 'polypeptide(L)'
;MSIILSVMRNWKNFSGRSGRGEYWWFTLWSTLVAGALTACDFYLFGDAAGYGGYSFALGSDAVATVHPVNLTNLFGIVTLIPITALSVRRLHDVNRSGFWLLIVLTFFGLFVVAYWAVKPGDSESNAYGVNPALTP
;
A
#
# COMPACT_ATOMS: atom_id res chain seq x y z
N MET A 1 12.65 9.11 -15.42
CA MET A 1 12.44 9.35 -13.97
C MET A 1 11.95 8.06 -13.35
N SER A 2 12.48 7.61 -12.23
CA SER A 2 12.06 6.31 -11.68
C SER A 2 10.58 6.39 -11.23
N ILE A 3 9.83 5.32 -11.48
CA ILE A 3 8.41 5.18 -11.10
C ILE A 3 8.23 5.45 -9.60
N ILE A 4 9.18 5.00 -8.79
CA ILE A 4 9.17 5.19 -7.34
C ILE A 4 9.16 6.68 -6.97
N LEU A 5 10.04 7.48 -7.61
CA LEU A 5 10.09 8.92 -7.38
C LEU A 5 8.81 9.62 -7.84
N SER A 6 8.22 9.19 -8.96
CA SER A 6 6.93 9.70 -9.43
C SER A 6 5.84 9.50 -8.39
N VAL A 7 5.70 8.28 -7.86
CA VAL A 7 4.69 7.96 -6.83
C VAL A 7 4.95 8.75 -5.56
N MET A 8 6.20 8.83 -5.11
CA MET A 8 6.56 9.58 -3.89
C MET A 8 6.35 11.09 -4.03
N ARG A 9 6.56 11.67 -5.21
CA ARG A 9 6.23 13.10 -5.46
C ARG A 9 4.73 13.36 -5.45
N ASN A 10 3.95 12.39 -5.93
CA ASN A 10 2.50 12.47 -6.04
C ASN A 10 1.76 11.81 -4.85
N TRP A 11 2.41 11.70 -3.70
CA TRP A 11 1.90 10.99 -2.54
C TRP A 11 0.56 11.50 -1.99
N LYS A 12 0.25 12.79 -2.19
CA LYS A 12 -1.01 13.44 -1.79
C LYS A 12 -2.03 13.51 -2.94
N ASN A 13 -1.65 13.09 -4.14
CA ASN A 13 -2.53 13.22 -5.29
C ASN A 13 -3.43 11.99 -5.42
N PHE A 14 -4.68 12.14 -5.02
CA PHE A 14 -5.73 11.13 -5.14
C PHE A 14 -6.54 11.26 -6.44
N SER A 15 -6.26 12.29 -7.24
CA SER A 15 -6.93 12.55 -8.52
C SER A 15 -6.18 11.94 -9.69
N GLY A 16 -6.88 11.76 -10.82
CA GLY A 16 -6.29 11.19 -12.03
C GLY A 16 -6.25 9.66 -12.02
N ARG A 17 -5.47 9.10 -12.94
CA ARG A 17 -5.39 7.66 -13.20
C ARG A 17 -3.95 7.17 -13.05
N SER A 18 -3.77 5.92 -12.66
CA SER A 18 -2.46 5.25 -12.58
C SER A 18 -2.52 3.91 -13.29
N GLY A 19 -1.57 3.70 -14.22
CA GLY A 19 -1.46 2.46 -14.99
C GLY A 19 -1.02 1.25 -14.14
N ARG A 20 -1.24 0.04 -14.68
CA ARG A 20 -0.82 -1.21 -14.03
C ARG A 20 0.67 -1.25 -13.70
N GLY A 21 1.51 -0.77 -14.62
CA GLY A 21 2.95 -0.77 -14.44
C GLY A 21 3.37 0.06 -13.22
N GLU A 22 2.85 1.28 -13.10
CA GLU A 22 3.15 2.16 -11.96
C GLU A 22 2.72 1.51 -10.64
N TYR A 23 1.52 0.93 -10.59
CA TYR A 23 0.98 0.27 -9.41
C TYR A 23 1.83 -0.95 -9.00
N TRP A 24 2.07 -1.88 -9.90
CA TRP A 24 2.75 -3.12 -9.58
C TRP A 24 4.24 -2.94 -9.29
N TRP A 25 4.93 -2.04 -10.00
CA TRP A 25 6.34 -1.73 -9.70
C TRP A 25 6.52 -1.09 -8.34
N PHE A 26 5.64 -0.16 -7.95
CA PHE A 26 5.70 0.44 -6.62
C PHE A 26 5.34 -0.57 -5.53
N THR A 27 4.33 -1.40 -5.74
CA THR A 27 3.93 -2.46 -4.81
C THR A 27 5.06 -3.47 -4.62
N LEU A 28 5.67 -3.94 -5.69
CA LEU A 28 6.81 -4.87 -5.63
C LEU A 28 7.99 -4.25 -4.86
N TRP A 29 8.36 -3.03 -5.23
CA TRP A 29 9.45 -2.31 -4.54
C TRP A 29 9.16 -2.16 -3.05
N SER A 30 7.98 -1.69 -2.67
CA SER A 30 7.63 -1.50 -1.26
C SER A 30 7.60 -2.80 -0.47
N THR A 31 7.16 -3.91 -1.10
CA THR A 31 7.17 -5.25 -0.49
C THR A 31 8.61 -5.75 -0.26
N LEU A 32 9.50 -5.57 -1.25
CA LEU A 32 10.91 -5.97 -1.11
C LEU A 32 11.63 -5.15 -0.04
N VAL A 33 11.39 -3.84 0.01
CA VAL A 33 11.97 -2.96 1.05
C VAL A 33 11.43 -3.36 2.43
N ALA A 34 10.12 -3.55 2.57
CA ALA A 34 9.52 -3.99 3.82
C ALA A 34 10.10 -5.34 4.29
N GLY A 35 10.26 -6.31 3.39
CA GLY A 35 10.88 -7.60 3.70
C GLY A 35 12.33 -7.47 4.16
N ALA A 36 13.13 -6.62 3.50
CA ALA A 36 14.50 -6.35 3.91
C ALA A 36 14.58 -5.66 5.28
N LEU A 37 13.70 -4.70 5.54
CA LEU A 37 13.63 -4.02 6.84
C LEU A 37 13.17 -4.98 7.94
N THR A 38 12.22 -5.87 7.64
CA THR A 38 11.78 -6.93 8.57
C THR A 38 12.95 -7.84 8.95
N ALA A 39 13.75 -8.27 7.98
CA ALA A 39 14.94 -9.08 8.25
C ALA A 39 16.00 -8.31 9.07
N CYS A 40 16.16 -7.01 8.79
CA CYS A 40 17.05 -6.13 9.54
C CYS A 40 16.56 -5.95 11.00
N ASP A 41 15.28 -5.70 11.19
CA ASP A 41 14.68 -5.57 12.51
C ASP A 41 14.85 -6.86 13.33
N PHE A 42 14.64 -8.03 12.69
CA PHE A 42 14.87 -9.31 13.34
C PHE A 42 16.35 -9.51 13.74
N TYR A 43 17.29 -9.13 12.88
CA TYR A 43 18.72 -9.23 13.18
C TYR A 43 19.17 -8.27 14.29
N LEU A 44 18.64 -7.02 14.31
CA LEU A 44 19.05 -6.00 15.26
C LEU A 44 18.38 -6.13 16.63
N PHE A 45 17.13 -6.56 16.65
CA PHE A 45 16.31 -6.57 17.86
C PHE A 45 15.97 -7.99 18.34
N GLY A 46 16.21 -9.01 17.50
CA GLY A 46 15.95 -10.42 17.81
C GLY A 46 14.50 -10.71 18.17
N ASP A 47 14.30 -11.71 19.00
CA ASP A 47 12.96 -12.11 19.46
C ASP A 47 12.28 -11.03 20.34
N ALA A 48 13.05 -10.09 20.89
CA ALA A 48 12.53 -8.96 21.65
C ALA A 48 11.71 -7.98 20.81
N ALA A 49 11.88 -7.97 19.47
CA ALA A 49 11.09 -7.16 18.55
C ALA A 49 9.64 -7.66 18.41
N GLY A 50 9.32 -8.84 18.98
CA GLY A 50 7.97 -9.36 19.06
C GLY A 50 7.22 -9.31 17.73
N TYR A 51 7.63 -10.14 16.77
CA TYR A 51 6.82 -10.39 15.58
C TYR A 51 5.49 -11.10 15.91
N GLY A 52 5.26 -11.41 17.16
CA GLY A 52 4.03 -11.96 17.68
C GLY A 52 3.16 -10.86 18.24
N GLY A 53 2.25 -10.43 17.44
CA GLY A 53 0.99 -9.80 17.75
C GLY A 53 0.82 -9.06 19.09
N TYR A 54 0.10 -8.00 19.05
CA TYR A 54 -0.46 -7.33 20.23
C TYR A 54 -1.16 -8.35 21.13
N SER A 55 -0.50 -8.84 22.16
CA SER A 55 -1.11 -9.67 23.18
C SER A 55 -1.99 -8.78 24.05
N PHE A 56 -3.26 -8.64 23.71
CA PHE A 56 -4.28 -8.12 24.61
C PHE A 56 -4.62 -9.22 25.60
N ALA A 57 -3.88 -9.35 26.68
CA ALA A 57 -4.30 -10.12 27.83
C ALA A 57 -5.16 -9.21 28.73
N LEU A 58 -6.47 -9.47 28.75
CA LEU A 58 -7.40 -8.92 29.73
C LEU A 58 -7.30 -9.76 31.02
N GLY A 59 -6.23 -9.58 31.78
CA GLY A 59 -6.03 -10.28 33.06
C GLY A 59 -4.92 -9.60 33.88
N SER A 60 -4.88 -9.90 35.19
CA SER A 60 -3.98 -9.30 36.18
C SER A 60 -2.48 -9.43 35.89
N ASP A 61 -2.08 -10.22 34.89
CA ASP A 61 -0.70 -10.50 34.50
C ASP A 61 -0.37 -9.96 33.10
N ALA A 62 -1.16 -9.03 32.58
CA ALA A 62 -0.97 -8.42 31.29
C ALA A 62 0.24 -7.47 31.32
N VAL A 63 1.39 -7.96 30.92
CA VAL A 63 2.53 -7.13 30.53
C VAL A 63 2.19 -6.53 29.16
N ALA A 64 1.80 -5.25 29.14
CA ALA A 64 1.69 -4.48 27.91
C ALA A 64 3.11 -4.29 27.35
N THR A 65 3.58 -5.18 26.49
CA THR A 65 4.81 -4.98 25.74
C THR A 65 4.53 -3.95 24.64
N VAL A 66 4.79 -2.71 24.96
CA VAL A 66 4.86 -1.66 23.93
C VAL A 66 6.13 -1.94 23.12
N HIS A 67 5.95 -2.54 21.94
CA HIS A 67 7.07 -2.79 21.06
C HIS A 67 7.65 -1.45 20.57
N PRO A 68 8.97 -1.28 20.59
CA PRO A 68 9.59 -0.09 20.04
C PRO A 68 9.21 0.05 18.56
N VAL A 69 9.11 1.29 18.09
CA VAL A 69 8.89 1.57 16.66
C VAL A 69 10.07 0.99 15.88
N ASN A 70 9.85 -0.12 15.19
CA ASN A 70 10.86 -0.76 14.36
C ASN A 70 10.89 -0.13 12.96
N LEU A 71 11.94 -0.40 12.19
CA LEU A 71 12.15 0.18 10.87
C LEU A 71 11.01 -0.16 9.90
N THR A 72 10.50 -1.39 9.98
CA THR A 72 9.38 -1.87 9.15
C THR A 72 8.11 -1.07 9.42
N ASN A 73 7.77 -0.83 10.70
CA ASN A 73 6.59 -0.04 11.06
C ASN A 73 6.73 1.43 10.61
N LEU A 74 7.91 2.02 10.79
CA LEU A 74 8.19 3.38 10.32
C LEU A 74 8.04 3.49 8.81
N PHE A 75 8.59 2.55 8.07
CA PHE A 75 8.43 2.47 6.61
C PHE A 75 6.96 2.31 6.22
N GLY A 76 6.20 1.44 6.91
CA GLY A 76 4.77 1.24 6.68
C GLY A 76 3.96 2.53 6.86
N ILE A 77 4.23 3.30 7.93
CA ILE A 77 3.58 4.59 8.18
C ILE A 77 3.89 5.59 7.07
N VAL A 78 5.15 5.70 6.66
CA VAL A 78 5.59 6.65 5.60
C VAL A 78 4.99 6.28 4.25
N THR A 79 4.88 4.98 3.93
CA THR A 79 4.36 4.51 2.64
C THR A 79 2.84 4.38 2.60
N LEU A 80 2.15 4.45 3.73
CA LEU A 80 0.70 4.29 3.82
C LEU A 80 -0.06 5.26 2.92
N ILE A 81 0.28 6.54 2.95
CA ILE A 81 -0.41 7.57 2.14
C ILE A 81 -0.06 7.41 0.66
N PRO A 82 1.22 7.29 0.23
CA PRO A 82 1.57 7.02 -1.16
C PRO A 82 0.87 5.81 -1.77
N ILE A 83 0.84 4.67 -1.06
CA ILE A 83 0.21 3.45 -1.58
C ILE A 83 -1.32 3.59 -1.65
N THR A 84 -1.93 4.28 -0.70
CA THR A 84 -3.37 4.56 -0.72
C THR A 84 -3.73 5.47 -1.89
N ALA A 85 -2.99 6.56 -2.10
CA ALA A 85 -3.19 7.47 -3.23
C ALA A 85 -3.01 6.75 -4.57
N LEU A 86 -1.99 5.90 -4.67
CA LEU A 86 -1.73 5.08 -5.85
C LEU A 86 -2.88 4.08 -6.11
N SER A 87 -3.38 3.43 -5.06
CA SER A 87 -4.50 2.48 -5.14
C SER A 87 -5.80 3.15 -5.57
N VAL A 88 -6.10 4.34 -5.05
CA VAL A 88 -7.23 5.14 -5.50
C VAL A 88 -7.12 5.48 -6.99
N ARG A 89 -5.95 5.98 -7.44
CA ARG A 89 -5.71 6.29 -8.86
C ARG A 89 -5.78 5.04 -9.74
N ARG A 90 -5.42 3.87 -9.20
CA ARG A 90 -5.57 2.60 -9.91
C ARG A 90 -7.04 2.20 -10.06
N LEU A 91 -7.88 2.41 -9.06
CA LEU A 91 -9.34 2.21 -9.15
C LEU A 91 -9.97 3.17 -10.16
N HIS A 92 -9.52 4.42 -10.20
CA HIS A 92 -9.94 5.40 -11.20
C HIS A 92 -9.61 4.94 -12.62
N ASP A 93 -8.50 4.24 -12.82
CA ASP A 93 -8.09 3.72 -14.14
C ASP A 93 -9.04 2.65 -14.69
N VAL A 94 -9.77 1.94 -13.84
CA VAL A 94 -10.82 1.00 -14.20
C VAL A 94 -12.24 1.57 -14.00
N ASN A 95 -12.35 2.91 -13.98
CA ASN A 95 -13.59 3.67 -13.81
C ASN A 95 -14.35 3.32 -12.52
N ARG A 96 -13.63 3.13 -11.42
CA ARG A 96 -14.19 2.88 -10.09
C ARG A 96 -13.80 4.00 -9.13
N SER A 97 -14.74 4.39 -8.27
CA SER A 97 -14.47 5.38 -7.23
C SER A 97 -13.44 4.86 -6.22
N GLY A 98 -12.58 5.75 -5.71
CA GLY A 98 -11.61 5.43 -4.66
C GLY A 98 -12.25 4.92 -3.36
N PHE A 99 -13.52 5.23 -3.11
CA PHE A 99 -14.26 4.71 -1.95
C PHE A 99 -14.39 3.18 -1.95
N TRP A 100 -14.29 2.53 -3.11
CA TRP A 100 -14.23 1.07 -3.19
C TRP A 100 -13.01 0.48 -2.49
N LEU A 101 -11.99 1.28 -2.18
CA LEU A 101 -10.86 0.80 -1.37
C LEU A 101 -11.29 0.39 0.05
N LEU A 102 -12.36 0.98 0.59
CA LEU A 102 -12.88 0.61 1.91
C LEU A 102 -13.38 -0.84 1.99
N ILE A 103 -13.71 -1.45 0.84
CA ILE A 103 -14.13 -2.87 0.81
C ILE A 103 -12.98 -3.81 1.26
N VAL A 104 -11.71 -3.35 1.22
CA VAL A 104 -10.55 -4.11 1.72
C VAL A 104 -10.69 -4.45 3.20
N LEU A 105 -11.48 -3.67 3.96
CA LEU A 105 -11.80 -3.97 5.36
C LEU A 105 -12.63 -5.25 5.52
N THR A 106 -13.22 -5.74 4.42
CA THR A 106 -13.91 -7.03 4.40
C THR A 106 -12.98 -8.12 3.83
N PHE A 107 -13.13 -9.35 4.30
CA PHE A 107 -12.29 -10.47 3.83
C PHE A 107 -12.32 -10.65 2.31
N PHE A 108 -13.50 -10.53 1.69
CA PHE A 108 -13.66 -10.68 0.23
C PHE A 108 -13.21 -9.43 -0.55
N GLY A 109 -13.18 -8.28 0.08
CA GLY A 109 -12.84 -7.02 -0.58
C GLY A 109 -11.41 -6.97 -1.12
N LEU A 110 -10.48 -7.66 -0.45
CA LEU A 110 -9.10 -7.77 -0.92
C LEU A 110 -9.04 -8.43 -2.31
N PHE A 111 -9.80 -9.50 -2.54
CA PHE A 111 -9.85 -10.20 -3.84
C PHE A 111 -10.46 -9.31 -4.93
N VAL A 112 -11.48 -8.53 -4.59
CA VAL A 112 -12.13 -7.59 -5.54
C VAL A 112 -11.15 -6.49 -5.95
N VAL A 113 -10.46 -5.88 -5.00
CA VAL A 113 -9.47 -4.82 -5.28
C VAL A 113 -8.27 -5.39 -6.04
N ALA A 114 -7.80 -6.59 -5.70
CA ALA A 114 -6.74 -7.28 -6.43
C ALA A 114 -7.15 -7.56 -7.88
N TYR A 115 -8.38 -8.00 -8.12
CA TYR A 115 -8.92 -8.17 -9.47
C TYR A 115 -8.88 -6.87 -10.28
N TRP A 116 -9.32 -5.75 -9.70
CA TRP A 116 -9.26 -4.44 -10.37
C TRP A 116 -7.83 -3.95 -10.59
N ALA A 117 -6.91 -4.30 -9.71
CA ALA A 117 -5.50 -3.97 -9.88
C ALA A 117 -4.85 -4.72 -11.07
N VAL A 118 -5.32 -5.93 -11.37
CA VAL A 118 -4.85 -6.75 -12.51
C VAL A 118 -5.57 -6.40 -13.79
N LYS A 119 -6.89 -6.09 -13.74
CA LYS A 119 -7.73 -5.79 -14.92
C LYS A 119 -7.09 -4.67 -15.76
N PRO A 120 -7.15 -4.72 -17.12
CA PRO A 120 -6.76 -3.57 -17.95
C PRO A 120 -7.54 -2.31 -17.58
N GLY A 121 -6.87 -1.15 -17.57
CA GLY A 121 -7.53 0.14 -17.44
C GLY A 121 -8.35 0.47 -18.70
N ASP A 122 -9.23 1.45 -18.59
CA ASP A 122 -10.02 1.92 -19.73
C ASP A 122 -9.09 2.50 -20.80
N SER A 123 -9.29 2.07 -22.06
CA SER A 123 -8.48 2.51 -23.20
C SER A 123 -8.67 3.98 -23.56
N GLU A 124 -9.85 4.51 -23.29
CA GLU A 124 -10.24 5.90 -23.56
C GLU A 124 -10.18 6.75 -22.28
N SER A 125 -10.47 8.04 -22.41
CA SER A 125 -10.70 8.90 -21.26
C SER A 125 -11.98 8.48 -20.55
N ASN A 126 -11.93 8.47 -19.21
CA ASN A 126 -13.07 8.15 -18.36
C ASN A 126 -13.39 9.31 -17.39
N ALA A 127 -14.29 9.08 -16.45
CA ALA A 127 -14.71 10.10 -15.47
C ALA A 127 -13.54 10.69 -14.65
N TYR A 128 -12.37 10.04 -14.61
CA TYR A 128 -11.21 10.44 -13.81
C TYR A 128 -10.04 10.98 -14.64
N GLY A 129 -10.18 11.04 -15.95
CA GLY A 129 -9.20 11.66 -16.84
C GLY A 129 -8.73 10.80 -18.00
N VAL A 130 -7.66 11.27 -18.66
CA VAL A 130 -7.07 10.65 -19.84
C VAL A 130 -6.33 9.37 -19.45
N ASN A 131 -6.27 8.40 -20.38
CA ASN A 131 -5.50 7.17 -20.18
C ASN A 131 -4.02 7.49 -19.94
N PRO A 132 -3.41 7.03 -18.84
CA PRO A 132 -2.01 7.29 -18.54
C PRO A 132 -1.02 6.72 -19.57
N ALA A 133 -1.45 5.73 -20.38
CA ALA A 133 -0.62 5.21 -21.49
C ALA A 133 -0.54 6.16 -22.69
N LEU A 134 -1.44 7.13 -22.79
CA LEU A 134 -1.49 8.12 -23.89
C LEU A 134 -0.82 9.46 -23.51
N THR A 135 -0.43 9.64 -22.27
CA THR A 135 0.32 10.81 -21.79
C THR A 135 1.81 10.51 -21.86
N PRO A 136 2.60 11.31 -22.62
CA PRO A 136 4.04 11.14 -22.76
C PRO A 136 4.82 11.36 -21.45
#